data_4215928aa075257dfb36541eada2d0c7
#
_entry.id   4215928aa075257dfb36541eada2d0c7
#
_cell.length_a   1.000
_cell.length_b   1.000
_cell.length_c   1.000
_cell.angle_alpha   90.00
_cell.angle_beta   90.00
_cell.angle_gamma   90.00
#
_symmetry.space_group_name_H-M   'P 1'
#
loop_
_entity.id
_entity.type
_entity.pdbx_description
1 polymer ?
#
loop_
_entity_poly.entity_id
_entity_poly.type
_entity_poly.pdbx_seq_one_letter_code
_entity_poly.pdbx_strand_id
1 'polypeptide(L)'
;VLSIVDLLEQWCVDRAAAGQKILGLCAPPGSGKSWLASQLQIRLSVASLSLDDLYWPQPQLQQYQRGLPGSHDLPLLKQVLADFRQHGKAMAPCFVKGLAAGAGDRQGQRPLVGDLLLLEGWCVGARGVPTLQPYQAIWQQLDGLLLLRPPSYGRVMRWRLQAEAKQRQQGGGALTAKQVAAMVLAFYGHLPAEKCFAPLWQQPQLPTWQLQL
;
A
#
# COMPACT_ATOMS: atom_id res chain seq x y z
N VAL A 1 12.75 -24.93 1.43
CA VAL A 1 11.53 -24.13 1.68
C VAL A 1 11.74 -22.81 0.96
N LEU A 2 10.85 -22.45 0.02
CA LEU A 2 10.90 -21.18 -0.69
C LEU A 2 10.71 -20.01 0.31
N SER A 3 11.44 -18.92 0.11
CA SER A 3 11.21 -17.71 0.89
C SER A 3 9.90 -17.03 0.47
N ILE A 4 9.37 -16.14 1.32
CA ILE A 4 8.20 -15.33 0.97
C ILE A 4 8.43 -14.52 -0.31
N VAL A 5 9.65 -14.05 -0.53
CA VAL A 5 10.02 -13.28 -1.72
C VAL A 5 9.97 -14.15 -2.96
N ASP A 6 10.48 -15.40 -2.90
CA ASP A 6 10.45 -16.35 -4.03
C ASP A 6 9.01 -16.71 -4.42
N LEU A 7 8.14 -16.91 -3.43
CA LEU A 7 6.71 -17.17 -3.67
C LEU A 7 6.02 -15.97 -4.33
N LEU A 8 6.31 -14.76 -3.88
CA LEU A 8 5.75 -13.53 -4.46
C LEU A 8 6.30 -13.27 -5.86
N GLU A 9 7.58 -13.55 -6.09
CA GLU A 9 8.21 -13.47 -7.41
C GLU A 9 7.48 -14.37 -8.39
N GLN A 10 7.28 -15.65 -8.04
CA GLN A 10 6.55 -16.60 -8.90
C GLN A 10 5.12 -16.12 -9.16
N TRP A 11 4.42 -15.62 -8.14
CA TRP A 11 3.07 -15.08 -8.31
C TRP A 11 3.03 -13.90 -9.28
N CYS A 12 3.99 -12.97 -9.22
CA CYS A 12 4.10 -11.86 -10.15
C CYS A 12 4.38 -12.34 -11.58
N VAL A 13 5.28 -13.32 -11.76
CA VAL A 13 5.60 -13.92 -13.05
C VAL A 13 4.37 -14.56 -13.68
N ASP A 14 3.62 -15.34 -12.91
CA ASP A 14 2.39 -15.99 -13.39
C ASP A 14 1.32 -14.97 -13.80
N ARG A 15 1.21 -13.84 -13.05
CA ARG A 15 0.27 -12.76 -13.38
C ARG A 15 0.68 -12.03 -14.64
N ALA A 16 1.99 -11.73 -14.81
CA ALA A 16 2.52 -11.11 -16.02
C ALA A 16 2.30 -12.02 -17.25
N ALA A 17 2.57 -13.31 -17.13
CA ALA A 17 2.33 -14.29 -18.19
C ALA A 17 0.84 -14.39 -18.59
N ALA A 18 -0.07 -14.12 -17.66
CA ALA A 18 -1.50 -14.03 -17.92
C ALA A 18 -1.94 -12.67 -18.51
N GLY A 19 -0.99 -11.78 -18.86
CA GLY A 19 -1.26 -10.45 -19.44
C GLY A 19 -1.75 -9.40 -18.45
N GLN A 20 -1.68 -9.68 -17.15
CA GLN A 20 -2.06 -8.73 -16.12
C GLN A 20 -1.03 -7.62 -15.98
N LYS A 21 -1.47 -6.42 -15.63
CA LYS A 21 -0.63 -5.21 -15.59
C LYS A 21 -0.56 -4.54 -14.22
N ILE A 22 -1.64 -4.58 -13.43
CA ILE A 22 -1.75 -3.85 -12.17
C ILE A 22 -2.16 -4.80 -11.06
N LEU A 23 -1.25 -5.01 -10.13
CA LEU A 23 -1.45 -5.87 -8.97
C LEU A 23 -1.55 -5.02 -7.69
N GLY A 24 -2.46 -5.38 -6.81
CA GLY A 24 -2.59 -4.80 -5.49
C GLY A 24 -1.80 -5.58 -4.43
N LEU A 25 -1.15 -4.89 -3.52
CA LEU A 25 -0.55 -5.46 -2.30
C LEU A 25 -1.13 -4.76 -1.09
N CYS A 26 -1.94 -5.47 -0.33
CA CYS A 26 -2.57 -4.97 0.88
C CYS A 26 -1.99 -5.62 2.13
N ALA A 27 -1.58 -4.79 3.08
CA ALA A 27 -1.12 -5.23 4.39
C ALA A 27 -1.21 -4.10 5.43
N PRO A 28 -1.38 -4.42 6.70
CA PRO A 28 -1.41 -3.40 7.76
C PRO A 28 -0.07 -2.66 7.89
N PRO A 29 -0.07 -1.50 8.56
CA PRO A 29 1.16 -0.74 8.81
C PRO A 29 2.23 -1.59 9.54
N GLY A 30 3.49 -1.47 9.10
CA GLY A 30 4.61 -2.20 9.73
C GLY A 30 4.80 -3.64 9.28
N SER A 31 3.95 -4.20 8.40
CA SER A 31 4.05 -5.60 7.93
C SER A 31 5.14 -5.84 6.87
N GLY A 32 5.92 -4.82 6.50
CA GLY A 32 7.02 -4.98 5.54
C GLY A 32 6.60 -4.95 4.05
N LYS A 33 5.38 -4.53 3.71
CA LYS A 33 4.90 -4.48 2.31
C LYS A 33 5.82 -3.68 1.37
N SER A 34 6.27 -2.50 1.79
CA SER A 34 7.19 -1.68 0.96
C SER A 34 8.56 -2.34 0.79
N TRP A 35 9.05 -3.06 1.81
CA TRP A 35 10.26 -3.88 1.70
C TRP A 35 10.05 -5.02 0.69
N LEU A 36 8.94 -5.75 0.78
CA LEU A 36 8.60 -6.80 -0.19
C LEU A 36 8.52 -6.23 -1.62
N ALA A 37 7.85 -5.09 -1.80
CA ALA A 37 7.78 -4.41 -3.08
C ALA A 37 9.18 -4.07 -3.62
N SER A 38 10.08 -3.57 -2.78
CA SER A 38 11.46 -3.27 -3.18
C SER A 38 12.26 -4.53 -3.57
N GLN A 39 12.04 -5.66 -2.88
CA GLN A 39 12.68 -6.93 -3.26
C GLN A 39 12.20 -7.41 -4.64
N LEU A 40 10.92 -7.27 -4.93
CA LEU A 40 10.37 -7.62 -6.25
C LEU A 40 10.93 -6.71 -7.35
N GLN A 41 11.08 -5.42 -7.09
CA GLN A 41 11.70 -4.48 -8.06
C GLN A 41 13.16 -4.83 -8.41
N ILE A 42 13.91 -5.39 -7.46
CA ILE A 42 15.30 -5.81 -7.69
C ILE A 42 15.36 -7.07 -8.58
N ARG A 43 14.36 -7.94 -8.50
CA ARG A 43 14.37 -9.26 -9.15
C ARG A 43 13.59 -9.30 -10.46
N LEU A 44 12.62 -8.44 -10.62
CA LEU A 44 11.68 -8.42 -11.74
C LEU A 44 11.53 -7.01 -12.33
N SER A 45 11.05 -6.94 -13.57
CA SER A 45 10.61 -5.69 -14.22
C SER A 45 9.26 -5.20 -13.64
N VAL A 46 9.23 -4.94 -12.32
CA VAL A 46 8.05 -4.50 -11.58
C VAL A 46 8.22 -3.06 -11.12
N ALA A 47 7.32 -2.17 -11.54
CA ALA A 47 7.19 -0.85 -10.95
C ALA A 47 6.43 -0.96 -9.62
N SER A 48 6.78 -0.15 -8.63
CA SER A 48 6.04 -0.08 -7.36
C SER A 48 5.53 1.33 -7.12
N LEU A 49 4.26 1.44 -6.73
CA LEU A 49 3.59 2.68 -6.34
C LEU A 49 3.01 2.51 -4.93
N SER A 50 3.45 3.33 -4.00
CA SER A 50 2.83 3.38 -2.68
C SER A 50 1.57 4.25 -2.71
N LEU A 51 0.49 3.78 -2.10
CA LEU A 51 -0.70 4.60 -1.90
C LEU A 51 -0.38 5.86 -1.08
N ASP A 52 0.62 5.79 -0.18
CA ASP A 52 1.10 6.94 0.58
C ASP A 52 1.70 8.06 -0.32
N ASP A 53 2.20 7.74 -1.52
CA ASP A 53 2.69 8.74 -2.47
C ASP A 53 1.54 9.62 -3.02
N LEU A 54 0.31 9.13 -2.93
CA LEU A 54 -0.89 9.79 -3.43
C LEU A 54 -1.59 10.69 -2.39
N TYR A 55 -1.05 10.90 -1.19
CA TYR A 55 -1.64 11.90 -0.30
C TYR A 55 -1.75 13.24 -0.99
N TRP A 56 -2.82 13.98 -0.68
CA TRP A 56 -3.00 15.33 -1.18
C TRP A 56 -1.78 16.21 -0.83
N PRO A 57 -1.37 17.16 -1.69
CA PRO A 57 -0.37 18.15 -1.33
C PRO A 57 -0.93 19.15 -0.28
N GLN A 58 -0.03 19.90 0.39
CA GLN A 58 -0.43 21.00 1.24
C GLN A 58 -0.91 22.19 0.36
N PRO A 59 -1.88 23.01 0.81
CA PRO A 59 -2.62 22.90 2.10
C PRO A 59 -3.80 21.92 2.06
N GLN A 60 -4.08 21.28 0.93
CA GLN A 60 -5.26 20.44 0.74
C GLN A 60 -5.28 19.26 1.73
N LEU A 61 -4.11 18.66 2.03
CA LEU A 61 -3.99 17.56 2.98
C LEU A 61 -4.44 17.95 4.40
N GLN A 62 -4.37 19.24 4.76
CA GLN A 62 -4.81 19.73 6.09
C GLN A 62 -6.30 19.53 6.34
N GLN A 63 -7.10 19.35 5.29
CA GLN A 63 -8.55 19.07 5.38
C GLN A 63 -8.84 17.62 5.76
N TYR A 64 -7.81 16.75 5.77
CA TYR A 64 -7.93 15.32 6.00
C TYR A 64 -6.95 14.86 7.09
N GLN A 65 -7.28 13.77 7.74
CA GLN A 65 -6.32 13.09 8.59
C GLN A 65 -5.46 12.16 7.71
N ARG A 66 -4.16 12.48 7.57
CA ARG A 66 -3.21 11.63 6.84
C ARG A 66 -3.22 10.20 7.39
N GLY A 67 -3.27 9.22 6.49
CA GLY A 67 -3.33 7.80 6.85
C GLY A 67 -4.74 7.27 7.04
N LEU A 68 -5.77 8.07 6.77
CA LEU A 68 -7.16 7.62 6.73
C LEU A 68 -7.74 7.74 5.32
N PRO A 69 -8.85 7.00 5.03
CA PRO A 69 -9.57 7.16 3.77
C PRO A 69 -9.99 8.62 3.53
N GLY A 70 -9.87 9.07 2.27
CA GLY A 70 -10.13 10.45 1.85
C GLY A 70 -8.87 11.30 1.72
N SER A 71 -7.77 10.95 2.39
CA SER A 71 -6.51 11.71 2.33
C SER A 71 -5.71 11.53 1.03
N HIS A 72 -6.18 10.73 0.08
CA HIS A 72 -5.49 10.42 -1.17
C HIS A 72 -6.15 11.08 -2.37
N ASP A 73 -5.33 11.54 -3.31
CA ASP A 73 -5.71 12.07 -4.62
C ASP A 73 -6.09 10.92 -5.57
N LEU A 74 -7.34 10.47 -5.46
CA LEU A 74 -7.85 9.37 -6.27
C LEU A 74 -7.94 9.70 -7.77
N PRO A 75 -8.29 10.93 -8.20
CA PRO A 75 -8.20 11.33 -9.60
C PRO A 75 -6.81 11.13 -10.19
N LEU A 76 -5.75 11.59 -9.50
CA LEU A 76 -4.37 11.38 -9.94
C LEU A 76 -3.99 9.91 -9.93
N LEU A 77 -4.37 9.15 -8.90
CA LEU A 77 -4.11 7.71 -8.87
C LEU A 77 -4.74 7.01 -10.07
N LYS A 78 -5.99 7.33 -10.39
CA LYS A 78 -6.68 6.79 -11.57
C LYS A 78 -5.93 7.07 -12.87
N GLN A 79 -5.41 8.30 -13.02
CA GLN A 79 -4.62 8.68 -14.21
C GLN A 79 -3.31 7.89 -14.28
N VAL A 80 -2.56 7.79 -13.18
CA VAL A 80 -1.29 7.03 -13.11
C VAL A 80 -1.50 5.57 -13.49
N LEU A 81 -2.57 4.93 -13.00
CA LEU A 81 -2.89 3.54 -13.33
C LEU A 81 -3.27 3.37 -14.80
N ALA A 82 -4.05 4.31 -15.36
CA ALA A 82 -4.43 4.29 -16.76
C ALA A 82 -3.23 4.45 -17.70
N ASP A 83 -2.35 5.41 -17.42
CA ASP A 83 -1.12 5.64 -18.19
C ASP A 83 -0.20 4.41 -18.16
N PHE A 84 -0.01 3.82 -16.97
CA PHE A 84 0.79 2.62 -16.83
C PHE A 84 0.20 1.44 -17.60
N ARG A 85 -1.12 1.23 -17.50
CA ARG A 85 -1.82 0.15 -18.22
C ARG A 85 -1.65 0.27 -19.73
N GLN A 86 -1.72 1.49 -20.25
CA GLN A 86 -1.62 1.76 -21.68
C GLN A 86 -0.19 1.67 -22.20
N HIS A 87 0.78 2.19 -21.45
CA HIS A 87 2.14 2.43 -21.96
C HIS A 87 3.25 1.63 -21.27
N GLY A 88 2.96 0.88 -20.19
CA GLY A 88 3.96 0.24 -19.33
C GLY A 88 4.81 1.24 -18.54
N LYS A 89 4.40 2.51 -18.53
CA LYS A 89 5.07 3.60 -17.83
C LYS A 89 4.09 4.69 -17.41
N ALA A 90 4.41 5.38 -16.32
CA ALA A 90 3.67 6.54 -15.81
C ALA A 90 4.59 7.44 -14.98
N MET A 91 4.15 8.66 -14.70
CA MET A 91 4.78 9.53 -13.70
C MET A 91 3.97 9.50 -12.41
N ALA A 92 4.61 9.20 -11.29
CA ALA A 92 3.97 9.19 -9.97
C ALA A 92 4.53 10.28 -9.08
N PRO A 93 3.69 10.91 -8.22
CA PRO A 93 4.19 11.85 -7.24
C PRO A 93 5.08 11.16 -6.21
N CYS A 94 5.92 11.94 -5.53
CA CYS A 94 6.67 11.51 -4.36
C CYS A 94 6.16 12.25 -3.13
N PHE A 95 5.75 11.53 -2.09
CA PHE A 95 5.32 12.12 -0.83
C PHE A 95 6.42 12.01 0.22
N VAL A 96 6.88 13.16 0.71
CA VAL A 96 7.95 13.25 1.71
C VAL A 96 7.36 13.54 3.09
N LYS A 97 7.35 12.54 3.95
CA LYS A 97 6.70 12.57 5.28
C LYS A 97 7.31 13.61 6.23
N GLY A 98 8.57 13.99 6.05
CA GLY A 98 9.28 14.95 6.89
C GLY A 98 9.01 16.43 6.56
N LEU A 99 8.41 16.74 5.40
CA LEU A 99 8.06 18.11 5.04
C LEU A 99 6.92 18.67 5.89
N ALA A 100 6.69 19.97 5.80
CA ALA A 100 5.61 20.68 6.51
C ALA A 100 5.58 20.34 8.01
N ALA A 101 6.73 20.44 8.69
CA ALA A 101 6.90 20.13 10.12
C ALA A 101 6.44 18.69 10.50
N GLY A 102 6.60 17.73 9.58
CA GLY A 102 6.20 16.34 9.79
C GLY A 102 4.77 16.00 9.33
N ALA A 103 3.99 16.99 8.90
CA ALA A 103 2.69 16.74 8.29
C ALA A 103 2.82 16.03 6.93
N GLY A 104 3.94 16.24 6.25
CA GLY A 104 4.25 15.68 4.93
C GLY A 104 3.72 16.55 3.80
N ASP A 105 4.39 16.49 2.66
CA ASP A 105 3.97 17.15 1.43
C ASP A 105 4.51 16.39 0.21
N ARG A 106 3.96 16.69 -0.98
CA ARG A 106 4.49 16.20 -2.25
C ARG A 106 5.75 16.98 -2.64
N GLN A 107 6.75 16.25 -3.13
CA GLN A 107 7.99 16.82 -3.64
C GLN A 107 8.44 16.09 -4.90
N GLY A 108 8.16 16.68 -6.05
CA GLY A 108 8.55 16.12 -7.34
C GLY A 108 7.72 14.91 -7.77
N GLN A 109 8.22 14.27 -8.81
CA GLN A 109 7.64 13.06 -9.42
C GLN A 109 8.76 12.08 -9.77
N ARG A 110 8.42 10.79 -9.87
CA ARG A 110 9.33 9.74 -10.32
C ARG A 110 8.70 8.90 -11.41
N PRO A 111 9.49 8.38 -12.36
CA PRO A 111 8.98 7.46 -13.36
C PRO A 111 8.65 6.10 -12.72
N LEU A 112 7.55 5.53 -13.16
CA LEU A 112 7.20 4.12 -13.02
C LEU A 112 7.41 3.47 -14.38
N VAL A 113 8.23 2.42 -14.46
CA VAL A 113 8.49 1.68 -15.70
C VAL A 113 8.58 0.21 -15.36
N GLY A 114 7.92 -0.64 -16.13
CA GLY A 114 7.94 -2.09 -15.91
C GLY A 114 6.85 -2.82 -16.66
N ASP A 115 6.90 -4.14 -16.60
CA ASP A 115 5.87 -5.03 -17.17
C ASP A 115 4.64 -5.13 -16.27
N LEU A 116 4.86 -4.98 -14.97
CA LEU A 116 3.84 -4.96 -13.92
C LEU A 116 3.96 -3.69 -13.06
N LEU A 117 2.83 -3.20 -12.58
CA LEU A 117 2.75 -2.22 -11.50
C LEU A 117 2.20 -2.87 -10.24
N LEU A 118 2.94 -2.79 -9.15
CA LEU A 118 2.50 -3.18 -7.82
C LEU A 118 2.03 -1.93 -7.06
N LEU A 119 0.71 -1.78 -6.90
CA LEU A 119 0.11 -0.76 -6.03
C LEU A 119 0.07 -1.28 -4.59
N GLU A 120 0.89 -0.75 -3.71
CA GLU A 120 0.94 -1.16 -2.31
C GLU A 120 0.28 -0.15 -1.38
N GLY A 121 -0.42 -0.66 -0.37
CA GLY A 121 -1.03 0.21 0.62
C GLY A 121 -1.84 -0.54 1.67
N TRP A 122 -2.16 0.16 2.74
CA TRP A 122 -2.84 -0.42 3.89
C TRP A 122 -4.34 -0.71 3.66
N CYS A 123 -4.96 -0.12 2.63
CA CYS A 123 -6.36 -0.35 2.28
C CYS A 123 -6.57 -0.78 0.81
N VAL A 124 -5.51 -1.15 0.10
CA VAL A 124 -5.63 -1.56 -1.31
C VAL A 124 -6.55 -2.78 -1.41
N GLY A 125 -7.60 -2.65 -2.22
CA GLY A 125 -8.63 -3.67 -2.38
C GLY A 125 -9.67 -3.73 -1.25
N ALA A 126 -9.48 -3.02 -0.14
CA ALA A 126 -10.40 -3.04 1.00
C ALA A 126 -11.79 -2.45 0.68
N ARG A 127 -12.83 -3.00 1.31
CA ARG A 127 -14.24 -2.69 1.07
C ARG A 127 -14.99 -2.63 2.41
N GLY A 128 -16.32 -2.52 2.35
CA GLY A 128 -17.19 -2.79 3.50
C GLY A 128 -17.40 -1.63 4.47
N VAL A 129 -16.76 -0.47 4.25
CA VAL A 129 -17.01 0.76 5.01
C VAL A 129 -17.28 1.94 4.07
N PRO A 130 -18.18 2.88 4.44
CA PRO A 130 -18.56 3.99 3.56
C PRO A 130 -17.39 4.86 3.11
N THR A 131 -16.41 5.07 3.96
CA THR A 131 -15.21 5.88 3.67
C THR A 131 -14.32 5.31 2.57
N LEU A 132 -14.46 4.01 2.24
CA LEU A 132 -13.77 3.34 1.15
C LEU A 132 -14.57 3.32 -0.16
N GLN A 133 -15.81 3.82 -0.15
CA GLN A 133 -16.64 3.83 -1.37
C GLN A 133 -15.96 4.55 -2.56
N PRO A 134 -15.32 5.72 -2.40
CA PRO A 134 -14.63 6.40 -3.51
C PRO A 134 -13.46 5.58 -4.09
N TYR A 135 -12.87 4.68 -3.32
CA TYR A 135 -11.74 3.86 -3.74
C TYR A 135 -12.15 2.68 -4.63
N GLN A 136 -13.43 2.29 -4.62
CA GLN A 136 -13.88 1.09 -5.34
C GLN A 136 -13.61 1.16 -6.84
N ALA A 137 -13.78 2.35 -7.46
CA ALA A 137 -13.46 2.56 -8.87
C ALA A 137 -11.97 2.38 -9.20
N ILE A 138 -11.09 2.58 -8.20
CA ILE A 138 -9.66 2.30 -8.33
C ILE A 138 -9.41 0.79 -8.19
N TRP A 139 -10.03 0.14 -7.18
CA TRP A 139 -9.85 -1.29 -6.96
C TRP A 139 -10.35 -2.16 -8.12
N GLN A 140 -11.31 -1.66 -8.90
CA GLN A 140 -11.76 -2.32 -10.14
C GLN A 140 -10.70 -2.33 -11.25
N GLN A 141 -9.66 -1.51 -11.13
CA GLN A 141 -8.54 -1.50 -12.07
C GLN A 141 -7.43 -2.50 -11.71
N LEU A 142 -7.51 -3.16 -10.57
CA LEU A 142 -6.56 -4.19 -10.20
C LEU A 142 -6.86 -5.49 -10.96
N ASP A 143 -5.83 -6.14 -11.48
CA ASP A 143 -5.93 -7.42 -12.15
C ASP A 143 -5.70 -8.60 -11.19
N GLY A 144 -5.11 -8.34 -10.03
CA GLY A 144 -4.89 -9.31 -8.96
C GLY A 144 -4.63 -8.61 -7.63
N LEU A 145 -4.83 -9.32 -6.52
CA LEU A 145 -4.67 -8.78 -5.18
C LEU A 145 -3.93 -9.77 -4.28
N LEU A 146 -2.83 -9.30 -3.69
CA LEU A 146 -2.12 -9.99 -2.62
C LEU A 146 -2.52 -9.39 -1.28
N LEU A 147 -3.02 -10.23 -0.40
CA LEU A 147 -3.37 -9.86 0.97
C LEU A 147 -2.36 -10.48 1.95
N LEU A 148 -1.60 -9.65 2.65
CA LEU A 148 -0.74 -10.11 3.74
C LEU A 148 -1.54 -10.06 5.04
N ARG A 149 -1.93 -11.22 5.53
CA ARG A 149 -2.72 -11.35 6.76
C ARG A 149 -1.80 -11.45 7.97
N PRO A 150 -1.84 -10.48 8.90
CA PRO A 150 -1.06 -10.59 10.13
C PRO A 150 -1.68 -11.64 11.05
N PRO A 151 -0.88 -12.37 11.83
CA PRO A 151 -1.38 -13.38 12.74
C PRO A 151 -2.16 -12.79 13.94
N SER A 152 -1.86 -11.55 14.33
CA SER A 152 -2.56 -10.85 15.40
C SER A 152 -2.27 -9.36 15.41
N TYR A 153 -3.16 -8.59 16.06
CA TYR A 153 -2.96 -7.17 16.38
C TYR A 153 -1.62 -6.92 17.13
N GLY A 154 -1.32 -7.73 18.13
CA GLY A 154 -0.08 -7.58 18.90
C GLY A 154 1.18 -7.78 18.04
N ARG A 155 1.11 -8.58 16.97
CA ARG A 155 2.22 -8.74 16.03
C ARG A 155 2.40 -7.47 15.19
N VAL A 156 1.33 -6.88 14.68
CA VAL A 156 1.36 -5.62 13.92
C VAL A 156 1.96 -4.49 14.77
N MET A 157 1.54 -4.40 16.05
CA MET A 157 2.09 -3.44 17.00
C MET A 157 3.61 -3.60 17.15
N ARG A 158 4.08 -4.83 17.36
CA ARG A 158 5.52 -5.13 17.50
C ARG A 158 6.30 -4.76 16.24
N TRP A 159 5.82 -5.15 15.07
CA TRP A 159 6.47 -4.80 13.80
C TRP A 159 6.59 -3.29 13.60
N ARG A 160 5.51 -2.57 13.92
CA ARG A 160 5.54 -1.11 13.80
C ARG A 160 6.55 -0.48 14.77
N LEU A 161 6.58 -0.93 16.02
CA LEU A 161 7.57 -0.46 17.01
C LEU A 161 9.01 -0.74 16.56
N GLN A 162 9.27 -1.92 15.99
CA GLN A 162 10.58 -2.28 15.44
C GLN A 162 10.96 -1.37 14.25
N ALA A 163 10.02 -1.06 13.36
CA ALA A 163 10.25 -0.16 12.24
C ALA A 163 10.60 1.26 12.72
N GLU A 164 9.92 1.78 13.74
CA GLU A 164 10.22 3.08 14.34
C GLU A 164 11.58 3.09 15.05
N ALA A 165 11.92 2.00 15.75
CA ALA A 165 13.23 1.86 16.39
C ALA A 165 14.37 1.88 15.37
N LYS A 166 14.21 1.16 14.24
CA LYS A 166 15.17 1.17 13.14
C LYS A 166 15.30 2.56 12.51
N GLN A 167 14.19 3.24 12.27
CA GLN A 167 14.19 4.60 11.72
C GLN A 167 14.92 5.59 12.64
N ARG A 168 14.71 5.47 13.95
CA ARG A 168 15.42 6.29 14.96
C ARG A 168 16.93 6.03 14.96
N GLN A 169 17.34 4.77 14.86
CA GLN A 169 18.77 4.39 14.76
C GLN A 169 19.43 4.98 13.50
N GLN A 170 18.66 5.18 12.42
CA GLN A 170 19.14 5.79 11.19
C GLN A 170 19.09 7.33 11.20
N GLY A 171 18.83 7.96 12.35
CA GLY A 171 18.77 9.42 12.50
C GLY A 171 17.46 10.05 11.98
N GLY A 172 16.47 9.26 11.61
CA GLY A 172 15.14 9.73 11.18
C GLY A 172 14.22 10.06 12.36
N GLY A 173 13.25 10.95 12.13
CA GLY A 173 12.15 11.16 13.07
C GLY A 173 11.31 9.90 13.20
N ALA A 174 11.03 9.47 14.43
CA ALA A 174 10.30 8.25 14.71
C ALA A 174 9.19 8.47 15.75
N LEU A 175 8.06 7.79 15.57
CA LEU A 175 6.95 7.84 16.50
C LEU A 175 7.32 7.21 17.85
N THR A 176 6.77 7.76 18.92
CA THR A 176 6.81 7.15 20.26
C THR A 176 5.91 5.92 20.33
N ALA A 177 6.12 5.06 21.31
CA ALA A 177 5.26 3.87 21.51
C ALA A 177 3.77 4.24 21.68
N LYS A 178 3.48 5.35 22.36
CA LYS A 178 2.11 5.87 22.52
C LYS A 178 1.49 6.29 21.19
N GLN A 179 2.25 6.98 20.33
CA GLN A 179 1.81 7.38 19.00
C GLN A 179 1.62 6.17 18.07
N VAL A 180 2.50 5.18 18.14
CA VAL A 180 2.33 3.90 17.42
C VAL A 180 1.05 3.19 17.85
N ALA A 181 0.79 3.11 19.15
CA ALA A 181 -0.43 2.50 19.68
C ALA A 181 -1.67 3.22 19.17
N ALA A 182 -1.69 4.54 19.25
CA ALA A 182 -2.81 5.35 18.75
C ALA A 182 -3.04 5.16 17.25
N MET A 183 -1.95 5.13 16.44
CA MET A 183 -2.03 4.92 14.99
C MET A 183 -2.59 3.53 14.65
N VAL A 184 -2.12 2.47 15.29
CA VAL A 184 -2.56 1.11 15.02
C VAL A 184 -4.01 0.90 15.47
N LEU A 185 -4.42 1.48 16.61
CA LEU A 185 -5.81 1.48 17.07
C LEU A 185 -6.73 2.22 16.08
N ALA A 186 -6.32 3.40 15.62
CA ALA A 186 -7.08 4.16 14.63
C ALA A 186 -7.24 3.37 13.33
N PHE A 187 -6.17 2.72 12.85
CA PHE A 187 -6.23 1.87 11.66
C PHE A 187 -7.31 0.79 11.78
N TYR A 188 -7.30 0.00 12.86
CA TYR A 188 -8.30 -1.06 13.05
C TYR A 188 -9.70 -0.53 13.39
N GLY A 189 -9.79 0.66 13.97
CA GLY A 189 -11.08 1.33 14.19
C GLY A 189 -11.74 1.76 12.88
N HIS A 190 -10.96 2.28 11.93
CA HIS A 190 -11.45 2.72 10.62
C HIS A 190 -11.58 1.56 9.61
N LEU A 191 -10.79 0.51 9.76
CA LEU A 191 -10.77 -0.66 8.88
C LEU A 191 -10.91 -1.96 9.67
N PRO A 192 -12.09 -2.24 10.24
CA PRO A 192 -12.34 -3.51 10.90
C PRO A 192 -12.11 -4.69 9.96
N ALA A 193 -11.26 -5.63 10.36
CA ALA A 193 -10.83 -6.73 9.50
C ALA A 193 -12.00 -7.57 8.97
N GLU A 194 -13.01 -7.82 9.80
CA GLU A 194 -14.21 -8.59 9.43
C GLU A 194 -15.04 -7.89 8.34
N LYS A 195 -15.07 -6.57 8.33
CA LYS A 195 -15.82 -5.79 7.33
C LYS A 195 -15.02 -5.52 6.07
N CYS A 196 -13.73 -5.20 6.22
CA CYS A 196 -12.92 -4.67 5.13
C CYS A 196 -12.14 -5.76 4.38
N PHE A 197 -11.75 -6.83 5.03
CA PHE A 197 -10.84 -7.84 4.47
C PHE A 197 -11.43 -9.25 4.47
N ALA A 198 -12.21 -9.65 5.48
CA ALA A 198 -12.80 -10.99 5.52
C ALA A 198 -13.63 -11.33 4.27
N PRO A 199 -14.44 -10.42 3.70
CA PRO A 199 -15.15 -10.70 2.46
C PRO A 199 -14.22 -10.99 1.27
N LEU A 200 -13.03 -10.38 1.23
CA LEU A 200 -12.03 -10.63 0.19
C LEU A 200 -11.38 -12.01 0.35
N TRP A 201 -11.29 -12.51 1.59
CA TRP A 201 -10.75 -13.85 1.86
C TRP A 201 -11.75 -14.95 1.56
N GLN A 202 -13.06 -14.68 1.75
CA GLN A 202 -14.12 -15.67 1.58
C GLN A 202 -14.65 -15.75 0.14
N GLN A 203 -14.74 -14.61 -0.54
CA GLN A 203 -15.23 -14.51 -1.92
C GLN A 203 -14.39 -13.52 -2.72
N PRO A 204 -13.19 -13.90 -3.16
CA PRO A 204 -12.32 -13.03 -3.92
C PRO A 204 -12.95 -12.73 -5.28
N GLN A 205 -13.18 -11.45 -5.57
CA GLN A 205 -13.66 -10.98 -6.89
C GLN A 205 -12.52 -10.78 -7.90
N LEU A 206 -11.28 -10.88 -7.42
CA LEU A 206 -10.05 -10.82 -8.20
C LEU A 206 -9.24 -12.08 -7.92
N PRO A 207 -8.30 -12.48 -8.79
CA PRO A 207 -7.28 -13.45 -8.45
C PRO A 207 -6.55 -12.98 -7.18
N THR A 208 -6.97 -13.50 -6.05
CA THR A 208 -6.47 -13.06 -4.73
C THR A 208 -5.61 -14.15 -4.16
N TRP A 209 -4.40 -13.78 -3.75
CA TRP A 209 -3.52 -14.64 -3.01
C TRP A 209 -3.39 -14.15 -1.57
N GLN A 210 -3.47 -15.07 -0.63
CA GLN A 210 -3.35 -14.76 0.79
C GLN A 210 -2.06 -15.37 1.31
N LEU A 211 -1.28 -14.55 1.97
CA LEU A 211 -0.10 -15.00 2.67
C LEU A 211 -0.27 -14.69 4.16
N GLN A 212 -0.20 -15.73 4.98
CA GLN A 212 -0.17 -15.57 6.42
C GLN A 212 1.28 -15.32 6.86
N LEU A 213 1.51 -14.17 7.50
CA LEU A 213 2.83 -13.74 7.95
C LEU A 213 3.20 -14.32 9.32
#